data_5f782b6ecf0d7aee67e4c53f898371b2
#
_entry.id   5f782b6ecf0d7aee67e4c53f898371b2
#
_cell.length_a   1.000
_cell.length_b   1.000
_cell.length_c   1.000
_cell.angle_alpha   90.00
_cell.angle_beta   90.00
_cell.angle_gamma   90.00
#
_symmetry.space_group_name_H-M   'P 1'
#
loop_
_entity.id
_entity.type
_entity.pdbx_description
1 polymer ?
#
loop_
_entity_poly.entity_id
_entity_poly.type
_entity_poly.pdbx_seq_one_letter_code
_entity_poly.pdbx_strand_id
1 'polypeptide(L)'
;MYATVEVVIFTYHQNQIKVLLQKNSDKSLKGKWALPVFPLKTKDSIEKTIKKASQHFENLELKTGWNINVFSDPERFPKKRVIAFPVIMFCSPEKIDEGSLDSQWISISLLSGLVLDHKKIINEAISYLRMQTGSQEYVFHLLPSKFTLTQLQECLECVYETTLDKRNFRKRILLSDVVKPTKSKEKGVAHKAAVLYSLNAKALRNFKA
;
A
#
# COMPACT_ATOMS: atom_id res chain seq x y z
N MET A 1 -9.26 6.41 27.87
CA MET A 1 -9.14 6.72 26.43
C MET A 1 -7.84 6.14 25.93
N TYR A 2 -7.84 5.48 24.78
CA TYR A 2 -6.67 4.88 24.15
C TYR A 2 -6.46 5.49 22.76
N ALA A 3 -5.23 5.51 22.30
CA ALA A 3 -4.89 5.93 20.94
C ALA A 3 -4.05 4.84 20.26
N THR A 4 -4.26 4.64 18.97
CA THR A 4 -3.56 3.63 18.18
C THR A 4 -3.10 4.21 16.84
N VAL A 5 -1.97 3.75 16.33
CA VAL A 5 -1.61 3.87 14.92
C VAL A 5 -2.03 2.57 14.25
N GLU A 6 -2.85 2.67 13.21
CA GLU A 6 -3.34 1.53 12.44
C GLU A 6 -2.72 1.57 11.04
N VAL A 7 -2.01 0.52 10.66
CA VAL A 7 -1.16 0.55 9.48
C VAL A 7 -1.84 -0.15 8.31
N VAL A 8 -2.08 0.58 7.22
CA VAL A 8 -2.61 0.04 5.97
C VAL A 8 -1.44 -0.18 5.01
N ILE A 9 -0.94 -1.42 4.94
CA ILE A 9 0.20 -1.76 4.09
C ILE A 9 -0.32 -2.30 2.77
N PHE A 10 -0.10 -1.56 1.69
CA PHE A 10 -0.47 -1.98 0.33
C PHE A 10 0.71 -2.55 -0.45
N THR A 11 0.41 -3.49 -1.33
CA THR A 11 1.31 -4.00 -2.37
C THR A 11 0.53 -4.28 -3.66
N TYR A 12 1.22 -4.27 -4.80
CA TYR A 12 0.66 -4.76 -6.08
C TYR A 12 1.31 -6.10 -6.42
N HIS A 13 0.52 -7.15 -6.41
CA HIS A 13 1.00 -8.50 -6.68
C HIS A 13 -0.07 -9.33 -7.41
N GLN A 14 0.35 -10.08 -8.44
CA GLN A 14 -0.55 -10.90 -9.27
C GLN A 14 -1.73 -10.09 -9.84
N ASN A 15 -1.44 -8.93 -10.41
CA ASN A 15 -2.41 -8.00 -10.99
C ASN A 15 -3.53 -7.56 -10.04
N GLN A 16 -3.22 -7.48 -8.75
CA GLN A 16 -4.16 -7.05 -7.72
C GLN A 16 -3.48 -6.14 -6.70
N ILE A 17 -4.22 -5.15 -6.21
CA ILE A 17 -3.82 -4.43 -5.00
C ILE A 17 -4.20 -5.32 -3.81
N LYS A 18 -3.22 -5.63 -2.98
CA LYS A 18 -3.40 -6.40 -1.74
C LYS A 18 -3.07 -5.56 -0.53
N VAL A 19 -3.68 -5.90 0.58
CA VAL A 19 -3.40 -5.30 1.89
C VAL A 19 -2.96 -6.38 2.87
N LEU A 20 -2.00 -6.06 3.72
CA LEU A 20 -1.56 -6.96 4.79
C LEU A 20 -2.56 -6.93 5.94
N LEU A 21 -3.05 -8.09 6.32
CA LEU A 21 -3.89 -8.30 7.51
C LEU A 21 -3.16 -9.19 8.50
N GLN A 22 -3.43 -8.99 9.78
CA GLN A 22 -2.94 -9.83 10.87
C GLN A 22 -4.10 -10.30 11.75
N LYS A 23 -3.93 -11.43 12.44
CA LYS A 23 -4.87 -11.85 13.47
C LYS A 23 -4.78 -10.94 14.69
N ASN A 24 -5.93 -10.46 15.12
CA ASN A 24 -6.01 -9.56 16.27
C ASN A 24 -5.64 -10.30 17.56
N SER A 25 -4.80 -9.66 18.39
CA SER A 25 -4.35 -10.20 19.69
C SER A 25 -5.20 -9.75 20.88
N ASP A 26 -6.10 -8.76 20.72
CA ASP A 26 -7.01 -8.34 21.81
C ASP A 26 -7.95 -9.49 22.18
N LYS A 27 -8.12 -9.73 23.49
CA LYS A 27 -8.90 -10.86 24.01
C LYS A 27 -10.32 -10.94 23.44
N SER A 28 -10.96 -9.79 23.19
CA SER A 28 -12.32 -9.71 22.67
C SER A 28 -12.44 -9.96 21.16
N LEU A 29 -11.33 -9.84 20.44
CA LEU A 29 -11.25 -9.93 18.97
C LEU A 29 -10.24 -10.98 18.50
N LYS A 30 -9.74 -11.81 19.44
CA LYS A 30 -8.64 -12.75 19.20
C LYS A 30 -8.92 -13.66 18.00
N GLY A 31 -7.94 -13.77 17.13
CA GLY A 31 -7.96 -14.64 15.95
C GLY A 31 -8.77 -14.10 14.76
N LYS A 32 -9.46 -12.98 14.90
CA LYS A 32 -10.13 -12.32 13.77
C LYS A 32 -9.14 -11.46 12.98
N TRP A 33 -9.37 -11.32 11.68
CA TRP A 33 -8.52 -10.54 10.80
C TRP A 33 -8.68 -9.03 11.03
N ALA A 34 -7.55 -8.34 11.09
CA ALA A 34 -7.45 -6.92 11.40
C ALA A 34 -6.29 -6.27 10.64
N LEU A 35 -6.30 -4.95 10.53
CA LEU A 35 -5.08 -4.20 10.21
C LEU A 35 -4.04 -4.38 11.33
N PRO A 36 -2.74 -4.27 11.04
CA PRO A 36 -1.71 -4.13 12.08
C PRO A 36 -1.97 -2.89 12.93
N VAL A 37 -2.01 -3.07 14.26
CA VAL A 37 -2.34 -2.03 15.23
C VAL A 37 -1.18 -1.83 16.20
N PHE A 38 -0.73 -0.59 16.35
CA PHE A 38 0.33 -0.20 17.28
C PHE A 38 -0.21 0.79 18.31
N PRO A 39 -0.17 0.46 19.61
CA PRO A 39 -0.65 1.39 20.65
C PRO A 39 0.24 2.63 20.71
N LEU A 40 -0.38 3.80 20.71
CA LEU A 40 0.31 5.07 20.96
C LEU A 40 0.51 5.23 22.46
N LYS A 41 1.73 4.97 22.92
CA LYS A 41 2.09 5.06 24.34
C LYS A 41 2.22 6.53 24.78
N THR A 42 2.06 6.82 26.07
CA THR A 42 2.07 8.18 26.65
C THR A 42 3.29 9.02 26.26
N LYS A 43 4.46 8.39 26.06
CA LYS A 43 5.71 9.09 25.71
C LYS A 43 6.10 8.94 24.21
N ASP A 44 5.19 8.45 23.37
CA ASP A 44 5.45 8.25 21.95
C ASP A 44 4.65 9.28 21.14
N SER A 45 5.29 9.85 20.13
CA SER A 45 4.60 10.58 19.07
C SER A 45 4.04 9.59 18.03
N ILE A 46 3.17 10.07 17.14
CA ILE A 46 2.66 9.28 16.02
C ILE A 46 3.83 8.83 15.14
N GLU A 47 4.76 9.72 14.80
CA GLU A 47 5.94 9.43 13.95
C GLU A 47 6.83 8.36 14.59
N LYS A 48 7.04 8.43 15.91
CA LYS A 48 7.82 7.41 16.63
C LYS A 48 7.11 6.05 16.59
N THR A 49 5.78 6.03 16.68
CA THR A 49 4.99 4.80 16.59
C THR A 49 4.99 4.25 15.17
N ILE A 50 4.91 5.09 14.14
CA ILE A 50 5.08 4.71 12.72
C ILE A 50 6.45 4.07 12.50
N LYS A 51 7.52 4.66 13.05
CA LYS A 51 8.87 4.08 12.95
C LYS A 51 8.95 2.70 13.61
N LYS A 52 8.29 2.50 14.77
CA LYS A 52 8.20 1.18 15.41
C LYS A 52 7.44 0.18 14.54
N ALA A 53 6.36 0.60 13.87
CA ALA A 53 5.64 -0.23 12.93
C ALA A 53 6.54 -0.65 11.75
N SER A 54 7.29 0.28 11.16
CA SER A 54 8.26 -0.04 10.09
C SER A 54 9.35 -1.00 10.56
N GLN A 55 9.83 -0.87 11.80
CA GLN A 55 10.81 -1.79 12.39
C GLN A 55 10.22 -3.18 12.64
N HIS A 56 8.94 -3.26 13.04
CA HIS A 56 8.24 -4.54 13.22
C HIS A 56 8.13 -5.34 11.92
N PHE A 57 8.05 -4.65 10.78
CA PHE A 57 7.99 -5.20 9.43
C PHE A 57 9.28 -4.90 8.65
N GLU A 58 10.46 -4.96 9.29
CA GLU A 58 11.73 -4.59 8.64
C GLU A 58 12.04 -5.41 7.38
N ASN A 59 11.63 -6.69 7.35
CA ASN A 59 11.75 -7.57 6.19
C ASN A 59 10.97 -7.10 4.96
N LEU A 60 9.90 -6.31 5.16
CA LEU A 60 9.08 -5.78 4.07
C LEU A 60 9.65 -4.47 3.47
N GLU A 61 10.64 -3.86 4.08
CA GLU A 61 11.26 -2.59 3.63
C GLU A 61 10.23 -1.50 3.30
N LEU A 62 9.30 -1.28 4.22
CA LEU A 62 8.14 -0.42 4.01
C LEU A 62 8.53 1.02 3.66
N LYS A 63 7.82 1.60 2.69
CA LYS A 63 7.82 3.04 2.41
C LYS A 63 6.61 3.67 3.06
N THR A 64 6.83 4.65 3.93
CA THR A 64 5.73 5.40 4.56
C THR A 64 5.12 6.37 3.56
N GLY A 65 3.81 6.28 3.41
CA GLY A 65 3.00 7.19 2.62
C GLY A 65 2.42 8.33 3.48
N TRP A 66 1.11 8.34 3.67
CA TRP A 66 0.40 9.44 4.32
C TRP A 66 -0.42 8.97 5.51
N ASN A 67 -0.59 9.88 6.47
CA ASN A 67 -1.66 9.78 7.45
C ASN A 67 -2.97 10.16 6.75
N ILE A 68 -4.03 9.41 7.03
CA ILE A 68 -5.38 9.74 6.56
C ILE A 68 -6.23 10.21 7.73
N ASN A 69 -7.53 10.40 7.50
CA ASN A 69 -8.44 10.92 8.53
C ASN A 69 -8.40 10.11 9.81
N VAL A 70 -8.57 10.79 10.94
CA VAL A 70 -8.66 10.17 12.26
C VAL A 70 -10.01 9.47 12.43
N PHE A 71 -9.98 8.23 12.91
CA PHE A 71 -11.16 7.46 13.22
C PHE A 71 -11.44 7.55 14.72
N SER A 72 -12.46 8.30 15.07
CA SER A 72 -12.76 8.65 16.47
C SER A 72 -14.21 8.38 16.88
N ASP A 73 -14.94 7.53 16.17
CA ASP A 73 -16.28 7.14 16.57
C ASP A 73 -16.27 6.56 17.99
N PRO A 74 -17.12 7.02 18.91
CA PRO A 74 -17.20 6.49 20.27
C PRO A 74 -17.43 4.99 20.34
N GLU A 75 -18.16 4.43 19.39
CA GLU A 75 -18.56 3.02 19.37
C GLU A 75 -17.65 2.14 18.53
N ARG A 76 -16.58 2.72 17.91
CA ARG A 76 -15.68 1.96 17.04
C ARG A 76 -15.00 0.76 17.73
N PHE A 77 -14.88 0.77 19.05
CA PHE A 77 -14.34 -0.33 19.84
C PHE A 77 -15.24 -0.66 21.04
N PRO A 78 -15.69 -1.93 21.20
CA PRO A 78 -16.54 -2.32 22.32
C PRO A 78 -15.90 -2.03 23.69
N LYS A 79 -16.65 -1.38 24.59
CA LYS A 79 -16.25 -1.12 25.99
C LYS A 79 -14.98 -0.28 26.18
N LYS A 80 -14.39 0.28 25.11
CA LYS A 80 -13.18 1.11 25.18
C LYS A 80 -13.31 2.32 24.27
N ARG A 81 -12.94 3.49 24.76
CA ARG A 81 -12.76 4.67 23.90
C ARG A 81 -11.41 4.59 23.22
N VAL A 82 -11.39 4.34 21.91
CA VAL A 82 -10.17 4.25 21.09
C VAL A 82 -10.24 5.28 19.99
N ILE A 83 -9.15 6.01 19.77
CA ILE A 83 -8.93 6.89 18.62
C ILE A 83 -7.84 6.26 17.76
N ALA A 84 -8.11 6.07 16.48
CA ALA A 84 -7.15 5.53 15.53
C ALA A 84 -6.58 6.63 14.64
N PHE A 85 -5.28 6.54 14.43
CA PHE A 85 -4.50 7.32 13.47
C PHE A 85 -4.02 6.38 12.36
N PRO A 86 -4.80 6.19 11.28
CA PRO A 86 -4.37 5.31 10.22
C PRO A 86 -3.25 5.94 9.41
N VAL A 87 -2.31 5.09 8.99
CA VAL A 87 -1.20 5.47 8.11
C VAL A 87 -1.09 4.49 6.96
N ILE A 88 -0.94 5.02 5.74
CA ILE A 88 -0.70 4.22 4.54
C ILE A 88 0.80 3.93 4.45
N MET A 89 1.13 2.68 4.17
CA MET A 89 2.49 2.24 3.85
C MET A 89 2.48 1.39 2.60
N PHE A 90 3.62 1.30 1.94
CA PHE A 90 3.78 0.54 0.71
C PHE A 90 4.88 -0.50 0.86
N CYS A 91 4.62 -1.68 0.32
CA CYS A 91 5.56 -2.78 0.22
C CYS A 91 5.78 -3.12 -1.25
N SER A 92 7.04 -3.23 -1.66
CA SER A 92 7.37 -3.76 -2.99
C SER A 92 6.96 -5.24 -3.08
N PRO A 93 6.42 -5.71 -4.22
CA PRO A 93 6.07 -7.13 -4.41
C PRO A 93 7.27 -8.07 -4.30
N GLU A 94 8.50 -7.56 -4.43
CA GLU A 94 9.74 -8.33 -4.24
C GLU A 94 10.00 -8.69 -2.77
N LYS A 95 9.30 -8.03 -1.84
CA LYS A 95 9.48 -8.16 -0.39
C LYS A 95 8.33 -8.87 0.32
N ILE A 96 7.26 -9.21 -0.40
CA ILE A 96 6.15 -9.96 0.19
C ILE A 96 6.60 -11.41 0.44
N ASP A 97 6.21 -11.93 1.58
CA ASP A 97 6.22 -13.35 1.88
C ASP A 97 4.83 -13.97 1.60
N GLU A 98 4.75 -15.28 1.62
CA GLU A 98 3.47 -15.98 1.44
C GLU A 98 2.49 -15.77 2.61
N GLY A 99 2.92 -15.02 3.63
CA GLY A 99 2.20 -14.84 4.87
C GLY A 99 2.50 -15.96 5.89
N SER A 100 1.79 -15.92 6.98
CA SER A 100 1.89 -16.90 8.06
C SER A 100 0.51 -17.27 8.58
N LEU A 101 0.43 -18.17 9.55
CA LEU A 101 -0.83 -18.49 10.22
C LEU A 101 -1.51 -17.25 10.84
N ASP A 102 -0.73 -16.21 11.14
CA ASP A 102 -1.18 -14.99 11.82
C ASP A 102 -1.13 -13.73 10.95
N SER A 103 -0.64 -13.82 9.71
CA SER A 103 -0.64 -12.71 8.74
C SER A 103 -0.91 -13.20 7.32
N GLN A 104 -1.58 -12.38 6.51
CA GLN A 104 -1.88 -12.70 5.12
C GLN A 104 -2.06 -11.46 4.24
N TRP A 105 -1.72 -11.58 2.96
CA TRP A 105 -1.99 -10.59 1.94
C TRP A 105 -3.33 -10.89 1.24
N ILE A 106 -4.31 -10.02 1.44
CA ILE A 106 -5.66 -10.18 0.86
C ILE A 106 -5.90 -9.12 -0.21
N SER A 107 -6.47 -9.53 -1.35
CA SER A 107 -6.94 -8.58 -2.36
C SER A 107 -7.98 -7.63 -1.77
N ILE A 108 -7.86 -6.33 -2.06
CA ILE A 108 -8.83 -5.34 -1.59
C ILE A 108 -10.26 -5.61 -2.09
N SER A 109 -10.41 -6.30 -3.22
CA SER A 109 -11.72 -6.73 -3.75
C SER A 109 -12.37 -7.87 -2.95
N LEU A 110 -11.59 -8.60 -2.13
CA LEU A 110 -12.05 -9.75 -1.36
C LEU A 110 -12.19 -9.48 0.15
N LEU A 111 -12.10 -8.22 0.56
CA LEU A 111 -12.17 -7.83 1.97
C LEU A 111 -13.53 -8.17 2.59
N SER A 112 -13.53 -9.11 3.51
CA SER A 112 -14.69 -9.53 4.29
C SER A 112 -14.29 -9.94 5.70
N GLY A 113 -15.23 -9.88 6.65
CA GLY A 113 -15.02 -10.42 8.01
C GLY A 113 -13.95 -9.72 8.84
N LEU A 114 -13.56 -8.49 8.50
CA LEU A 114 -12.62 -7.69 9.29
C LEU A 114 -13.28 -7.21 10.59
N VAL A 115 -12.46 -7.10 11.63
CA VAL A 115 -12.92 -6.55 12.91
C VAL A 115 -13.19 -5.05 12.80
N LEU A 116 -14.08 -4.56 13.66
CA LEU A 116 -14.34 -3.14 13.87
C LEU A 116 -14.63 -2.41 12.54
N ASP A 117 -14.06 -1.24 12.40
CA ASP A 117 -14.14 -0.36 11.22
C ASP A 117 -12.93 -0.50 10.28
N HIS A 118 -12.12 -1.54 10.40
CA HIS A 118 -10.89 -1.71 9.61
C HIS A 118 -11.16 -1.76 8.10
N LYS A 119 -12.30 -2.35 7.66
CA LYS A 119 -12.70 -2.29 6.24
C LYS A 119 -12.95 -0.84 5.78
N LYS A 120 -13.56 -0.01 6.64
CA LYS A 120 -13.80 1.41 6.34
C LYS A 120 -12.48 2.17 6.23
N ILE A 121 -11.54 1.90 7.13
CA ILE A 121 -10.18 2.50 7.08
C ILE A 121 -9.47 2.15 5.77
N ILE A 122 -9.50 0.87 5.34
CA ILE A 122 -8.88 0.44 4.07
C ILE A 122 -9.54 1.13 2.88
N ASN A 123 -10.88 1.19 2.84
CA ASN A 123 -11.60 1.85 1.76
C ASN A 123 -11.27 3.34 1.68
N GLU A 124 -11.14 4.02 2.81
CA GLU A 124 -10.74 5.42 2.86
C GLU A 124 -9.28 5.61 2.41
N ALA A 125 -8.39 4.70 2.81
CA ALA A 125 -7.01 4.72 2.35
C ALA A 125 -6.90 4.58 0.82
N ILE A 126 -7.68 3.68 0.20
CA ILE A 126 -7.73 3.53 -1.26
C ILE A 126 -8.30 4.78 -1.91
N SER A 127 -9.39 5.33 -1.37
CA SER A 127 -9.98 6.57 -1.88
C SER A 127 -8.99 7.72 -1.82
N TYR A 128 -8.22 7.82 -0.72
CA TYR A 128 -7.15 8.80 -0.58
C TYR A 128 -6.07 8.64 -1.66
N LEU A 129 -5.63 7.41 -1.93
CA LEU A 129 -4.67 7.14 -3.01
C LEU A 129 -5.21 7.61 -4.37
N ARG A 130 -6.46 7.30 -4.68
CA ARG A 130 -7.12 7.70 -5.94
C ARG A 130 -7.22 9.21 -6.09
N MET A 131 -7.42 9.95 -5.00
CA MET A 131 -7.50 11.40 -5.00
C MET A 131 -6.14 12.09 -5.22
N GLN A 132 -5.03 11.40 -4.93
CA GLN A 132 -3.67 11.92 -5.09
C GLN A 132 -3.21 11.89 -6.57
N THR A 133 -4.02 12.39 -7.49
CA THR A 133 -3.74 12.39 -8.93
C THR A 133 -2.50 13.21 -9.31
N GLY A 134 -2.08 14.16 -8.47
CA GLY A 134 -0.92 15.03 -8.69
C GLY A 134 0.43 14.45 -8.25
N SER A 135 0.45 13.35 -7.48
CA SER A 135 1.68 12.69 -7.05
C SER A 135 1.56 11.17 -7.16
N GLN A 136 1.66 10.67 -8.40
CA GLN A 136 1.61 9.22 -8.65
C GLN A 136 2.87 8.48 -8.16
N GLU A 137 3.70 9.12 -7.34
CA GLU A 137 4.93 8.56 -6.80
C GLU A 137 4.71 7.25 -6.05
N TYR A 138 3.61 7.15 -5.32
CA TYR A 138 3.29 5.96 -4.54
C TYR A 138 3.09 4.70 -5.39
N VAL A 139 2.63 4.82 -6.64
CA VAL A 139 2.47 3.68 -7.54
C VAL A 139 3.80 2.98 -7.78
N PHE A 140 4.90 3.74 -7.84
CA PHE A 140 6.24 3.16 -7.98
C PHE A 140 6.71 2.42 -6.72
N HIS A 141 6.14 2.73 -5.56
CA HIS A 141 6.40 1.96 -4.33
C HIS A 141 5.62 0.65 -4.27
N LEU A 142 4.58 0.51 -5.09
CA LEU A 142 3.82 -0.73 -5.26
C LEU A 142 4.46 -1.67 -6.29
N LEU A 143 5.42 -1.19 -7.09
CA LEU A 143 6.08 -1.95 -8.14
C LEU A 143 7.46 -2.44 -7.69
N PRO A 144 8.01 -3.49 -8.35
CA PRO A 144 9.41 -3.86 -8.15
C PRO A 144 10.34 -2.72 -8.58
N SER A 145 11.59 -2.77 -8.13
CA SER A 145 12.62 -1.77 -8.46
C SER A 145 12.87 -1.63 -9.97
N LYS A 146 12.61 -2.70 -10.71
CA LYS A 146 12.62 -2.76 -12.18
C LYS A 146 11.32 -3.39 -12.66
N PHE A 147 10.59 -2.70 -13.49
CA PHE A 147 9.25 -3.08 -13.96
C PHE A 147 9.10 -2.85 -15.48
N THR A 148 8.14 -3.49 -16.09
CA THR A 148 7.74 -3.21 -17.47
C THR A 148 6.73 -2.08 -17.52
N LEU A 149 6.59 -1.40 -18.67
CA LEU A 149 5.50 -0.42 -18.86
C LEU A 149 4.11 -1.07 -18.77
N THR A 150 4.00 -2.36 -19.05
CA THR A 150 2.76 -3.12 -18.89
C THR A 150 2.42 -3.26 -17.41
N GLN A 151 3.36 -3.68 -16.58
CA GLN A 151 3.15 -3.76 -15.12
C GLN A 151 2.77 -2.40 -14.50
N LEU A 152 3.42 -1.31 -14.94
CA LEU A 152 3.06 0.04 -14.48
C LEU A 152 1.63 0.42 -14.90
N GLN A 153 1.24 0.14 -16.15
CA GLN A 153 -0.11 0.39 -16.65
C GLN A 153 -1.16 -0.40 -15.85
N GLU A 154 -0.97 -1.70 -15.69
CA GLU A 154 -1.87 -2.59 -14.96
C GLU A 154 -1.99 -2.20 -13.48
N CYS A 155 -0.89 -1.79 -12.85
CA CYS A 155 -0.92 -1.29 -11.48
C CYS A 155 -1.78 -0.02 -11.36
N LEU A 156 -1.61 0.94 -12.28
CA LEU A 156 -2.44 2.15 -12.34
C LEU A 156 -3.90 1.82 -12.59
N GLU A 157 -4.18 0.92 -13.54
CA GLU A 157 -5.56 0.46 -13.84
C GLU A 157 -6.21 -0.18 -12.61
N CYS A 158 -5.47 -0.99 -11.84
CA CYS A 158 -5.96 -1.58 -10.58
C CYS A 158 -6.22 -0.53 -9.50
N VAL A 159 -5.33 0.46 -9.34
CA VAL A 159 -5.51 1.52 -8.32
C VAL A 159 -6.72 2.38 -8.66
N TYR A 160 -6.83 2.83 -9.93
CA TYR A 160 -7.86 3.77 -10.36
C TYR A 160 -9.16 3.10 -10.83
N GLU A 161 -9.21 1.76 -10.89
CA GLU A 161 -10.36 0.97 -11.40
C GLU A 161 -10.79 1.47 -12.79
N THR A 162 -9.82 1.68 -13.66
CA THR A 162 -10.02 2.20 -15.02
C THR A 162 -9.21 1.43 -16.03
N THR A 163 -9.54 1.58 -17.29
CA THR A 163 -8.76 1.02 -18.40
C THR A 163 -8.04 2.14 -19.12
N LEU A 164 -6.75 2.01 -19.33
CA LEU A 164 -5.91 2.98 -20.01
C LEU A 164 -5.62 2.52 -21.44
N ASP A 165 -5.77 3.42 -22.42
CA ASP A 165 -5.31 3.12 -23.77
C ASP A 165 -3.79 2.91 -23.80
N LYS A 166 -3.36 1.73 -24.17
CA LYS A 166 -1.97 1.27 -24.12
C LYS A 166 -1.01 2.17 -24.91
N ARG A 167 -1.44 2.65 -26.08
CA ARG A 167 -0.61 3.49 -26.94
C ARG A 167 -0.41 4.88 -26.34
N ASN A 168 -1.51 5.50 -25.90
CA ASN A 168 -1.49 6.82 -25.30
C ASN A 168 -0.74 6.81 -23.97
N PHE A 169 -1.00 5.80 -23.11
CA PHE A 169 -0.28 5.62 -21.87
C PHE A 169 1.24 5.55 -22.09
N ARG A 170 1.71 4.66 -22.99
CA ARG A 170 3.12 4.54 -23.28
C ARG A 170 3.74 5.82 -23.82
N LYS A 171 3.05 6.51 -24.73
CA LYS A 171 3.51 7.79 -25.26
C LYS A 171 3.66 8.82 -24.13
N ARG A 172 2.66 8.98 -23.28
CA ARG A 172 2.68 9.95 -22.16
C ARG A 172 3.79 9.63 -21.15
N ILE A 173 3.88 8.38 -20.69
CA ILE A 173 4.84 8.01 -19.65
C ILE A 173 6.31 8.14 -20.13
N LEU A 174 6.57 7.85 -21.40
CA LEU A 174 7.92 8.01 -21.98
C LEU A 174 8.27 9.48 -22.21
N LEU A 175 7.30 10.32 -22.61
CA LEU A 175 7.51 11.76 -22.76
C LEU A 175 7.71 12.48 -21.41
N SER A 176 7.16 11.95 -20.34
CA SER A 176 7.28 12.56 -19.00
C SER A 176 8.65 12.40 -18.35
N ASP A 177 9.51 11.54 -18.89
CA ASP A 177 10.85 11.17 -18.36
C ASP A 177 10.82 10.62 -16.91
N VAL A 178 9.65 10.30 -16.35
CA VAL A 178 9.53 9.74 -14.99
C VAL A 178 10.02 8.31 -14.90
N VAL A 179 10.16 7.61 -16.04
CA VAL A 179 10.73 6.29 -16.12
C VAL A 179 11.93 6.27 -17.06
N LYS A 180 12.97 5.52 -16.70
CA LYS A 180 14.17 5.35 -17.52
C LYS A 180 14.34 3.89 -17.93
N PRO A 181 14.63 3.59 -19.21
CA PRO A 181 14.94 2.23 -19.63
C PRO A 181 16.22 1.77 -18.93
N THR A 182 16.21 0.53 -18.48
CA THR A 182 17.40 -0.13 -17.93
C THR A 182 18.08 -0.96 -19.04
N LYS A 183 19.30 -1.43 -18.77
CA LYS A 183 19.96 -2.41 -19.65
C LYS A 183 19.39 -3.83 -19.52
N SER A 184 18.42 -4.03 -18.61
CA SER A 184 17.83 -5.35 -18.32
C SER A 184 16.54 -5.56 -19.11
N LYS A 185 16.24 -6.83 -19.39
CA LYS A 185 14.96 -7.29 -19.97
C LYS A 185 14.33 -8.31 -19.05
N GLU A 186 13.05 -8.56 -19.21
CA GLU A 186 12.36 -9.66 -18.55
C GLU A 186 13.09 -10.99 -18.76
N LYS A 187 13.00 -11.88 -17.77
CA LYS A 187 13.56 -13.24 -17.83
C LYS A 187 12.43 -14.25 -17.65
N GLY A 188 12.61 -15.44 -18.22
CA GLY A 188 11.66 -16.54 -18.01
C GLY A 188 10.31 -16.39 -18.72
N VAL A 189 10.23 -15.54 -19.76
CA VAL A 189 9.00 -15.33 -20.55
C VAL A 189 9.06 -16.04 -21.89
N ALA A 190 7.93 -16.63 -22.32
CA ALA A 190 7.82 -17.35 -23.60
C ALA A 190 7.73 -16.42 -24.83
N HIS A 191 7.44 -15.13 -24.62
CA HIS A 191 7.33 -14.12 -25.67
C HIS A 191 8.60 -13.24 -25.73
N LYS A 192 8.66 -12.30 -26.69
CA LYS A 192 9.77 -11.33 -26.77
C LYS A 192 9.90 -10.56 -25.47
N ALA A 193 11.05 -10.71 -24.80
CA ALA A 193 11.34 -10.11 -23.50
C ALA A 193 11.22 -8.58 -23.54
N ALA A 194 10.38 -8.01 -22.69
CA ALA A 194 10.19 -6.57 -22.59
C ALA A 194 11.38 -5.90 -21.90
N VAL A 195 11.61 -4.63 -22.27
CA VAL A 195 12.60 -3.78 -21.59
C VAL A 195 12.08 -3.46 -20.19
N LEU A 196 12.96 -3.56 -19.22
CA LEU A 196 12.68 -3.12 -17.84
C LEU A 196 13.02 -1.65 -17.67
N TYR A 197 12.17 -0.96 -16.93
CA TYR A 197 12.30 0.46 -16.58
C TYR A 197 12.52 0.60 -15.08
N SER A 198 13.09 1.71 -14.67
CA SER A 198 13.19 2.14 -13.27
C SER A 198 12.67 3.57 -13.12
N LEU A 199 12.26 3.93 -11.92
CA LEU A 199 11.82 5.28 -11.61
C LEU A 199 12.96 6.30 -11.79
N ASN A 200 12.67 7.43 -12.45
CA ASN A 200 13.51 8.62 -12.46
C ASN A 200 13.04 9.60 -11.37
N ALA A 201 13.50 9.44 -10.15
CA ALA A 201 13.10 10.24 -9.01
C ALA A 201 13.31 11.76 -9.19
N LYS A 202 14.24 12.18 -10.07
CA LYS A 202 14.48 13.60 -10.37
C LYS A 202 13.35 14.19 -11.22
N ALA A 203 12.88 13.47 -12.22
CA ALA A 203 11.79 13.93 -13.08
C ALA A 203 10.43 13.86 -12.37
N LEU A 204 10.26 12.92 -11.44
CA LEU A 204 9.02 12.73 -10.71
C LEU A 204 8.58 13.99 -9.94
N ARG A 205 9.53 14.74 -9.36
CA ARG A 205 9.23 15.99 -8.62
C ARG A 205 8.56 17.05 -9.49
N ASN A 206 8.70 16.99 -10.80
CA ASN A 206 8.16 17.93 -11.78
C ASN A 206 6.96 17.35 -12.55
N PHE A 207 6.62 16.10 -12.30
CA PHE A 207 5.53 15.40 -12.98
C PHE A 207 4.19 15.75 -12.34
N LYS A 208 3.40 16.55 -13.04
CA LYS A 208 1.96 16.73 -12.78
C LYS A 208 1.20 15.96 -13.87
N ALA A 209 0.47 14.93 -13.45
CA ALA A 209 -0.34 14.10 -14.35
C ALA A 209 -1.53 14.89 -14.93
#